data_3ce965bfbaf1833a55b6e8a26644c0c1
#
_entry.id   3ce965bfbaf1833a55b6e8a26644c0c1
#
_cell.length_a   1.000
_cell.length_b   1.000
_cell.length_c   1.000
_cell.angle_alpha   90.00
_cell.angle_beta   90.00
_cell.angle_gamma   90.00
#
_symmetry.space_group_name_H-M   'P 1'
#
loop_
_entity.id
_entity.type
_entity.pdbx_description
1 polymer ?
#
loop_
_entity_poly.entity_id
_entity_poly.type
_entity_poly.pdbx_seq_one_letter_code
_entity_poly.pdbx_strand_id
1 'polypeptide(L)'
;ISRGLVGSEMCIRDRFAIIATATFLSVVLTYTQLPQKIIVYFTELGAGIYVFWFALALICLILGTFIEIVPVFYLTVPIFAAIITSLNQNLLHLYVVFVAFAGIGMITPPVCVGVYTAAGVIKDDPAKAFKEVPLFVGVGILYGILMIFLPSAATWLPNILR
;
A
#
# COMPACT_ATOMS: atom_id res chain seq x y z
N ILE A 1 30.73 -5.24 15.99
CA ILE A 1 30.58 -5.31 14.51
C ILE A 1 29.83 -6.58 14.09
N SER A 2 30.11 -7.76 14.68
CA SER A 2 29.45 -9.04 14.32
C SER A 2 27.95 -9.11 14.63
N ARG A 3 27.46 -8.44 15.69
CA ARG A 3 26.04 -8.42 16.06
C ARG A 3 25.16 -7.62 15.10
N GLY A 4 25.71 -6.60 14.45
CA GLY A 4 24.98 -5.81 13.44
C GLY A 4 24.78 -6.56 12.14
N LEU A 5 25.77 -7.34 11.71
CA LEU A 5 25.72 -8.17 10.49
C LEU A 5 24.69 -9.32 10.63
N VAL A 6 24.70 -10.02 11.75
CA VAL A 6 23.74 -11.13 12.01
C VAL A 6 22.29 -10.60 12.05
N GLY A 7 22.06 -9.41 12.63
CA GLY A 7 20.74 -8.80 12.64
C GLY A 7 20.26 -8.40 11.24
N SER A 8 21.13 -7.88 10.37
CA SER A 8 20.75 -7.49 9.01
C SER A 8 20.51 -8.71 8.10
N GLU A 9 21.26 -9.78 8.25
CA GLU A 9 21.06 -11.03 7.50
C GLU A 9 19.71 -11.69 7.84
N MET A 10 19.33 -11.71 9.12
CA MET A 10 18.00 -12.20 9.53
C MET A 10 16.87 -11.37 8.91
N CYS A 11 16.97 -10.04 8.93
CA CYS A 11 15.97 -9.17 8.30
C CYS A 11 15.85 -9.40 6.79
N ILE A 12 16.97 -9.58 6.09
CA ILE A 12 16.98 -9.84 4.64
C ILE A 12 16.32 -11.19 4.34
N ARG A 13 16.71 -12.24 5.06
CA ARG A 13 16.19 -13.60 4.84
C ARG A 13 14.68 -13.65 5.09
N ASP A 14 14.20 -13.02 6.15
CA ASP A 14 12.78 -13.00 6.49
C ASP A 14 11.97 -12.24 5.44
N ARG A 15 12.48 -11.13 4.92
CA ARG A 15 11.84 -10.38 3.83
C ARG A 15 11.78 -11.20 2.53
N PHE A 16 12.83 -11.92 2.17
CA PHE A 16 12.81 -12.80 0.99
C PHE A 16 11.81 -13.95 1.15
N ALA A 17 11.69 -14.55 2.33
CA ALA A 17 10.70 -15.59 2.60
C ALA A 17 9.25 -15.04 2.45
N ILE A 18 8.98 -13.85 2.99
CA ILE A 18 7.69 -13.19 2.85
C ILE A 18 7.37 -12.87 1.38
N ILE A 19 8.35 -12.33 0.63
CA ILE A 19 8.17 -12.04 -0.80
C ILE A 19 7.90 -13.33 -1.60
N ALA A 20 8.64 -14.40 -1.33
CA ALA A 20 8.45 -15.68 -2.00
C ALA A 20 7.05 -16.26 -1.75
N THR A 21 6.60 -16.27 -0.50
CA THR A 21 5.26 -16.75 -0.13
C THR A 21 4.15 -15.86 -0.69
N ALA A 22 4.32 -14.54 -0.67
CA ALA A 22 3.36 -13.60 -1.24
C ALA A 22 3.28 -13.73 -2.77
N THR A 23 4.42 -13.94 -3.44
CA THR A 23 4.45 -14.19 -4.89
C THR A 23 3.75 -15.52 -5.22
N PHE A 24 3.99 -16.57 -4.46
CA PHE A 24 3.30 -17.84 -4.64
C PHE A 24 1.78 -17.69 -4.48
N LEU A 25 1.33 -16.98 -3.44
CA LEU A 25 -0.08 -16.70 -3.24
C LEU A 25 -0.68 -15.88 -4.40
N SER A 26 0.05 -14.87 -4.90
CA SER A 26 -0.35 -14.08 -6.07
C SER A 26 -0.58 -14.94 -7.30
N VAL A 27 0.31 -15.90 -7.56
CA VAL A 27 0.16 -16.86 -8.66
C VAL A 27 -1.10 -17.72 -8.48
N VAL A 28 -1.32 -18.27 -7.28
CA VAL A 28 -2.53 -19.06 -6.96
C VAL A 28 -3.81 -18.23 -7.16
N LEU A 29 -3.82 -16.97 -6.70
CA LEU A 29 -4.97 -16.06 -6.89
C LEU A 29 -5.26 -15.79 -8.37
N THR A 30 -4.21 -15.68 -9.18
CA THR A 30 -4.36 -15.51 -10.63
C THR A 30 -4.94 -16.78 -11.28
N TYR A 31 -4.48 -17.97 -10.90
CA TYR A 31 -5.01 -19.23 -11.40
C TYR A 31 -6.47 -19.47 -10.98
N THR A 32 -6.86 -19.06 -9.80
CA THR A 32 -8.27 -19.16 -9.33
C THR A 32 -9.20 -18.15 -9.99
N GLN A 33 -8.68 -17.26 -10.85
CA GLN A 33 -9.42 -16.19 -11.51
C GLN A 33 -10.18 -15.28 -10.52
N LEU A 34 -9.66 -15.17 -9.30
CA LEU A 34 -10.28 -14.34 -8.25
C LEU A 34 -10.42 -12.87 -8.68
N PRO A 35 -9.43 -12.24 -9.32
CA PRO A 35 -9.56 -10.86 -9.80
C PRO A 35 -10.72 -10.69 -10.77
N GLN A 36 -10.91 -11.64 -11.69
CA GLN A 36 -11.99 -11.61 -12.69
C GLN A 36 -13.37 -11.71 -12.03
N LYS A 37 -13.52 -12.57 -11.03
CA LYS A 37 -14.78 -12.67 -10.26
C LYS A 37 -15.10 -11.37 -9.52
N ILE A 38 -14.08 -10.73 -8.96
CA ILE A 38 -14.25 -9.44 -8.29
C ILE A 38 -14.68 -8.37 -9.30
N ILE A 39 -14.10 -8.34 -10.51
CA ILE A 39 -14.48 -7.39 -11.57
C ILE A 39 -15.96 -7.56 -11.94
N VAL A 40 -16.40 -8.79 -12.17
CA VAL A 40 -17.81 -9.07 -12.52
C VAL A 40 -18.73 -8.57 -11.39
N TYR A 41 -18.41 -8.87 -10.15
CA TYR A 41 -19.18 -8.42 -8.99
C TYR A 41 -19.26 -6.89 -8.87
N PHE A 42 -18.16 -6.19 -9.13
CA PHE A 42 -18.12 -4.72 -9.15
C PHE A 42 -18.94 -4.13 -10.28
N THR A 43 -18.91 -4.74 -11.46
CA THR A 43 -19.70 -4.28 -12.61
C THR A 43 -21.21 -4.54 -12.44
N GLU A 44 -21.59 -5.65 -11.84
CA GLU A 44 -22.98 -5.96 -11.51
C GLU A 44 -23.58 -5.02 -10.46
N LEU A 45 -22.77 -4.59 -9.48
CA LEU A 45 -23.18 -3.58 -8.48
C LEU A 45 -23.33 -2.16 -9.06
N GLY A 46 -22.97 -1.93 -10.33
CA GLY A 46 -22.96 -0.61 -10.92
C GLY A 46 -21.98 0.36 -10.22
N ALA A 47 -20.99 -0.19 -9.54
CA ALA A 47 -20.02 0.59 -8.77
C ALA A 47 -19.15 1.42 -9.73
N GLY A 48 -19.28 2.73 -9.66
CA GLY A 48 -18.47 3.67 -10.43
C GLY A 48 -16.99 3.56 -10.06
N ILE A 49 -16.12 4.08 -10.94
CA ILE A 49 -14.66 4.09 -10.76
C ILE A 49 -14.22 4.66 -9.39
N TYR A 50 -14.95 5.61 -8.86
CA TYR A 50 -14.65 6.21 -7.55
C TYR A 50 -14.84 5.23 -6.40
N VAL A 51 -15.84 4.33 -6.48
CA VAL A 51 -16.04 3.28 -5.47
C VAL A 51 -14.85 2.34 -5.44
N PHE A 52 -14.30 2.00 -6.61
CA PHE A 52 -13.06 1.22 -6.71
C PHE A 52 -11.89 1.92 -6.00
N TRP A 53 -11.67 3.22 -6.25
CA TRP A 53 -10.59 3.98 -5.63
C TRP A 53 -10.73 4.08 -4.11
N PHE A 54 -11.95 4.30 -3.61
CA PHE A 54 -12.21 4.33 -2.17
C PHE A 54 -12.04 2.96 -1.52
N ALA A 55 -12.48 1.88 -2.18
CA ALA A 55 -12.28 0.52 -1.70
C ALA A 55 -10.79 0.17 -1.61
N LEU A 56 -10.01 0.50 -2.65
CA LEU A 56 -8.57 0.33 -2.66
C LEU A 56 -7.91 1.12 -1.53
N ALA A 57 -8.25 2.39 -1.36
CA ALA A 57 -7.73 3.25 -0.31
C ALA A 57 -8.00 2.66 1.09
N LEU A 58 -9.23 2.20 1.33
CA LEU A 58 -9.64 1.60 2.60
C LEU A 58 -8.86 0.31 2.88
N ILE A 59 -8.76 -0.58 1.89
CA ILE A 59 -8.04 -1.85 2.01
C ILE A 59 -6.55 -1.59 2.27
N CYS A 60 -5.92 -0.70 1.52
CA CYS A 60 -4.51 -0.35 1.70
C CYS A 60 -4.26 0.29 3.07
N LEU A 61 -5.17 1.12 3.55
CA LEU A 61 -5.07 1.75 4.85
C LEU A 61 -5.16 0.71 5.97
N ILE A 62 -6.17 -0.18 5.92
CA ILE A 62 -6.34 -1.24 6.92
C ILE A 62 -5.15 -2.21 6.90
N LEU A 63 -4.77 -2.72 5.73
CA LEU A 63 -3.64 -3.65 5.63
C LEU A 63 -2.33 -2.99 6.04
N GLY A 64 -2.11 -1.72 5.65
CA GLY A 64 -0.93 -0.95 6.00
C GLY A 64 -0.75 -0.72 7.50
N THR A 65 -1.85 -0.70 8.30
CA THR A 65 -1.75 -0.58 9.76
C THR A 65 -1.18 -1.82 10.43
N PHE A 66 -1.36 -3.01 9.84
CA PHE A 66 -0.96 -4.30 10.42
C PHE A 66 0.29 -4.90 9.77
N ILE A 67 0.50 -4.63 8.50
CA ILE A 67 1.49 -5.30 7.66
C ILE A 67 2.41 -4.25 7.02
N GLU A 68 3.68 -4.58 6.86
CA GLU A 68 4.64 -3.73 6.16
C GLU A 68 4.25 -3.57 4.67
N ILE A 69 4.58 -2.43 4.07
CA ILE A 69 4.17 -2.04 2.71
C ILE A 69 4.58 -3.07 1.63
N VAL A 70 5.75 -3.69 1.78
CA VAL A 70 6.30 -4.62 0.76
C VAL A 70 5.43 -5.86 0.59
N PRO A 71 5.08 -6.62 1.64
CA PRO A 71 4.14 -7.74 1.53
C PRO A 71 2.76 -7.33 1.03
N VAL A 72 2.24 -6.18 1.51
CA VAL A 72 0.94 -5.67 1.05
C VAL A 72 0.97 -5.39 -0.45
N PHE A 73 2.07 -4.81 -0.96
CA PHE A 73 2.25 -4.57 -2.38
C PHE A 73 2.17 -5.85 -3.21
N TYR A 74 2.94 -6.87 -2.85
CA TYR A 74 2.96 -8.15 -3.57
C TYR A 74 1.62 -8.90 -3.52
N LEU A 75 0.86 -8.74 -2.44
CA LEU A 75 -0.43 -9.39 -2.28
C LEU A 75 -1.55 -8.69 -3.06
N THR A 76 -1.59 -7.36 -2.99
CA THR A 76 -2.75 -6.59 -3.47
C THR A 76 -2.60 -6.10 -4.91
N VAL A 77 -1.39 -5.72 -5.33
CA VAL A 77 -1.16 -5.13 -6.66
C VAL A 77 -1.61 -6.05 -7.81
N PRO A 78 -1.33 -7.35 -7.84
CA PRO A 78 -1.77 -8.20 -8.93
C PRO A 78 -3.29 -8.23 -9.10
N ILE A 79 -4.03 -8.15 -7.98
CA ILE A 79 -5.49 -8.14 -7.98
C ILE A 79 -6.00 -6.81 -8.54
N PHE A 80 -5.52 -5.70 -7.98
CA PHE A 80 -5.97 -4.36 -8.37
C PHE A 80 -5.50 -3.96 -9.77
N ALA A 81 -4.31 -4.41 -10.20
CA ALA A 81 -3.81 -4.17 -11.55
C ALA A 81 -4.70 -4.84 -12.61
N ALA A 82 -5.17 -6.06 -12.37
CA ALA A 82 -6.10 -6.73 -13.26
C ALA A 82 -7.43 -5.96 -13.37
N ILE A 83 -7.93 -5.43 -12.25
CA ILE A 83 -9.18 -4.65 -12.23
C ILE A 83 -8.99 -3.31 -12.96
N ILE A 84 -7.91 -2.58 -12.69
CA ILE A 84 -7.69 -1.26 -13.27
C ILE A 84 -7.46 -1.32 -14.79
N THR A 85 -6.79 -2.37 -15.27
CA THR A 85 -6.59 -2.59 -16.70
C THR A 85 -7.91 -2.90 -17.43
N SER A 86 -8.81 -3.64 -16.80
CA SER A 86 -10.15 -3.89 -17.35
C SER A 86 -11.01 -2.62 -17.41
N LEU A 87 -10.76 -1.67 -16.51
CA LEU A 87 -11.42 -0.36 -16.51
C LEU A 87 -10.73 0.68 -17.42
N ASN A 88 -9.74 0.28 -18.24
CA ASN A 88 -8.95 1.15 -19.11
C ASN A 88 -8.31 2.36 -18.38
N GLN A 89 -7.93 2.17 -17.13
CA GLN A 89 -7.27 3.20 -16.34
C GLN A 89 -5.75 3.01 -16.31
N ASN A 90 -5.04 4.09 -15.96
CA ASN A 90 -3.58 4.08 -15.96
C ASN A 90 -3.04 3.32 -14.74
N LEU A 91 -2.21 2.30 -15.01
CA LEU A 91 -1.57 1.49 -13.98
C LEU A 91 -0.62 2.31 -13.08
N LEU A 92 0.02 3.33 -13.65
CA LEU A 92 0.90 4.22 -12.88
C LEU A 92 0.12 4.97 -11.79
N HIS A 93 -1.10 5.43 -12.13
CA HIS A 93 -1.98 6.08 -11.15
C HIS A 93 -2.33 5.14 -10.00
N LEU A 94 -2.60 3.85 -10.30
CA LEU A 94 -2.83 2.82 -9.27
C LEU A 94 -1.65 2.75 -8.28
N TYR A 95 -0.42 2.69 -8.78
CA TYR A 95 0.75 2.58 -7.91
C TYR A 95 0.94 3.80 -7.02
N VAL A 96 0.72 5.00 -7.55
CA VAL A 96 0.85 6.25 -6.77
C VAL A 96 -0.17 6.29 -5.64
N VAL A 97 -1.43 5.99 -5.93
CA VAL A 97 -2.49 5.96 -4.91
C VAL A 97 -2.24 4.84 -3.89
N PHE A 98 -1.81 3.66 -4.35
CA PHE A 98 -1.47 2.55 -3.47
C PHE A 98 -0.37 2.94 -2.47
N VAL A 99 0.75 3.48 -2.95
CA VAL A 99 1.89 3.86 -2.10
C VAL A 99 1.50 4.96 -1.11
N ALA A 100 0.66 5.92 -1.53
CA ALA A 100 0.17 6.98 -0.66
C ALA A 100 -0.62 6.39 0.54
N PHE A 101 -1.64 5.56 0.28
CA PHE A 101 -2.48 5.00 1.35
C PHE A 101 -1.79 3.92 2.18
N ALA A 102 -0.96 3.08 1.57
CA ALA A 102 -0.17 2.09 2.30
C ALA A 102 0.87 2.77 3.21
N GLY A 103 1.51 3.85 2.75
CA GLY A 103 2.43 4.64 3.55
C GLY A 103 1.75 5.31 4.75
N ILE A 104 0.55 5.87 4.56
CA ILE A 104 -0.26 6.42 5.65
C ILE A 104 -0.64 5.32 6.65
N GLY A 105 -1.00 4.14 6.16
CA GLY A 105 -1.32 2.99 6.99
C GLY A 105 -0.19 2.64 7.95
N MET A 106 1.07 2.68 7.52
CA MET A 106 2.24 2.36 8.36
C MET A 106 2.44 3.29 9.56
N ILE A 107 1.92 4.51 9.51
CA ILE A 107 1.98 5.47 10.63
C ILE A 107 0.68 5.53 11.43
N THR A 108 -0.38 4.87 10.95
CA THR A 108 -1.70 4.88 11.59
C THR A 108 -1.77 3.85 12.73
N PRO A 109 -2.31 4.21 13.92
CA PRO A 109 -2.59 3.23 14.98
C PRO A 109 -3.48 2.09 14.46
N PRO A 110 -3.31 0.82 14.88
CA PRO A 110 -2.78 0.36 16.16
C PRO A 110 -1.31 -0.05 16.18
N VAL A 111 -0.71 -0.48 15.05
CA VAL A 111 0.64 -1.07 15.09
C VAL A 111 1.74 -0.02 14.89
N CYS A 112 1.54 0.96 14.01
CA CYS A 112 2.43 2.12 13.83
C CYS A 112 3.92 1.78 13.69
N VAL A 113 4.26 0.78 12.87
CA VAL A 113 5.65 0.31 12.70
C VAL A 113 6.61 1.48 12.41
N GLY A 114 6.19 2.44 11.58
CA GLY A 114 6.98 3.63 11.26
C GLY A 114 7.29 4.51 12.48
N VAL A 115 6.30 4.71 13.36
CA VAL A 115 6.45 5.56 14.56
C VAL A 115 7.38 4.90 15.57
N TYR A 116 7.23 3.59 15.82
CA TYR A 116 8.13 2.86 16.73
C TYR A 116 9.56 2.83 16.21
N THR A 117 9.76 2.66 14.92
CA THR A 117 11.09 2.68 14.30
C THR A 117 11.74 4.05 14.45
N ALA A 118 11.01 5.13 14.17
CA ALA A 118 11.50 6.50 14.33
C ALA A 118 11.85 6.81 15.79
N ALA A 119 10.98 6.48 16.73
CA ALA A 119 11.22 6.68 18.16
C ALA A 119 12.44 5.89 18.65
N GLY A 120 12.64 4.66 18.15
CA GLY A 120 13.80 3.83 18.46
C GLY A 120 15.13 4.43 17.99
N VAL A 121 15.14 5.10 16.82
CA VAL A 121 16.31 5.79 16.28
C VAL A 121 16.66 7.03 17.11
N ILE A 122 15.65 7.83 17.49
CA ILE A 122 15.81 9.07 18.26
C ILE A 122 16.04 8.76 19.74
N LYS A 123 15.73 7.54 20.20
CA LYS A 123 15.75 7.12 21.61
C LYS A 123 14.83 7.97 22.50
N ASP A 124 13.70 8.40 21.96
CA ASP A 124 12.66 9.10 22.71
C ASP A 124 11.44 8.18 22.95
N ASP A 125 10.53 8.62 23.82
CA ASP A 125 9.33 7.89 24.18
C ASP A 125 8.34 7.87 22.99
N PRO A 126 7.96 6.70 22.47
CA PRO A 126 6.96 6.56 21.41
C PRO A 126 5.64 7.26 21.75
N ALA A 127 5.26 7.31 23.03
CA ALA A 127 4.02 7.93 23.47
C ALA A 127 3.91 9.43 23.12
N LYS A 128 5.02 10.12 23.05
CA LYS A 128 5.07 11.53 22.62
C LYS A 128 4.81 11.67 21.13
N ALA A 129 5.42 10.80 20.33
CA ALA A 129 5.26 10.78 18.87
C ALA A 129 3.79 10.51 18.48
N PHE A 130 3.09 9.63 19.21
CA PHE A 130 1.68 9.31 18.94
C PHE A 130 0.72 10.50 19.02
N LYS A 131 1.07 11.55 19.78
CA LYS A 131 0.22 12.75 19.84
C LYS A 131 0.22 13.56 18.54
N GLU A 132 1.31 13.50 17.80
CA GLU A 132 1.48 14.25 16.55
C GLU A 132 1.03 13.44 15.31
N VAL A 133 0.95 12.12 15.44
CA VAL A 133 0.56 11.21 14.35
C VAL A 133 -0.78 11.58 13.69
N PRO A 134 -1.87 11.94 14.42
CA PRO A 134 -3.15 12.24 13.81
C PRO A 134 -3.09 13.39 12.79
N LEU A 135 -2.24 14.40 13.04
CA LEU A 135 -2.05 15.51 12.12
C LEU A 135 -1.44 15.03 10.80
N PHE A 136 -0.38 14.20 10.87
CA PHE A 136 0.28 13.64 9.69
C PHE A 136 -0.63 12.70 8.91
N VAL A 137 -1.40 11.86 9.61
CA VAL A 137 -2.41 10.97 9.00
C VAL A 137 -3.49 11.79 8.28
N GLY A 138 -3.98 12.86 8.91
CA GLY A 138 -4.97 13.74 8.30
C GLY A 138 -4.48 14.41 7.01
N VAL A 139 -3.27 14.96 7.03
CA VAL A 139 -2.63 15.55 5.84
C VAL A 139 -2.37 14.48 4.78
N GLY A 140 -1.92 13.29 5.18
CA GLY A 140 -1.70 12.17 4.28
C GLY A 140 -2.98 11.71 3.59
N ILE A 141 -4.07 11.55 4.33
CA ILE A 141 -5.38 11.16 3.77
C ILE A 141 -5.86 12.23 2.77
N LEU A 142 -5.72 13.52 3.12
CA LEU A 142 -6.06 14.61 2.20
C LEU A 142 -5.25 14.54 0.90
N TYR A 143 -3.93 14.30 1.01
CA TYR A 143 -3.06 14.09 -0.14
C TYR A 143 -3.49 12.87 -0.97
N GLY A 144 -3.78 11.73 -0.33
CA GLY A 144 -4.24 10.53 -1.00
C GLY A 144 -5.56 10.73 -1.76
N ILE A 145 -6.52 11.42 -1.15
CA ILE A 145 -7.77 11.79 -1.79
C ILE A 145 -7.52 12.72 -2.99
N LEU A 146 -6.67 13.72 -2.83
CA LEU A 146 -6.28 14.62 -3.92
C LEU A 146 -5.69 13.84 -5.10
N MET A 147 -4.85 12.84 -4.84
CA MET A 147 -4.26 12.00 -5.88
C MET A 147 -5.29 11.12 -6.59
N ILE A 148 -6.37 10.71 -5.94
CA ILE A 148 -7.47 9.98 -6.58
C ILE A 148 -8.16 10.87 -7.64
N PHE A 149 -8.37 12.16 -7.33
CA PHE A 149 -9.07 13.08 -8.23
C PHE A 149 -8.17 13.70 -9.31
N LEU A 150 -6.84 13.69 -9.13
CA LEU A 150 -5.86 14.30 -10.03
C LEU A 150 -4.93 13.26 -10.68
N PRO A 151 -5.45 12.40 -11.60
CA PRO A 151 -4.62 11.41 -12.30
C PRO A 151 -3.48 12.07 -13.10
N SER A 152 -3.69 13.31 -13.56
CA SER A 152 -2.67 14.07 -14.28
C SER A 152 -1.44 14.36 -13.43
N ALA A 153 -1.58 14.56 -12.12
CA ALA A 153 -0.47 14.79 -11.22
C ALA A 153 0.44 13.55 -11.10
N ALA A 154 -0.13 12.35 -11.10
CA ALA A 154 0.61 11.09 -11.05
C ALA A 154 1.37 10.79 -12.36
N THR A 155 0.83 11.23 -13.50
CA THR A 155 1.38 10.93 -14.83
C THR A 155 2.20 12.08 -15.44
N TRP A 156 2.19 13.26 -14.82
CA TRP A 156 2.84 14.44 -15.34
C TRP A 156 4.36 14.27 -15.52
N LEU A 157 5.05 13.81 -14.47
CA LEU A 157 6.50 13.67 -14.50
C LEU A 157 6.98 12.62 -15.52
N PRO A 158 6.41 11.40 -15.59
CA PRO A 158 6.77 10.44 -16.63
C PRO A 158 6.47 10.91 -18.05
N ASN A 159 5.41 11.70 -18.24
CA ASN A 159 5.07 12.23 -19.55
C ASN A 159 6.05 13.33 -20.04
N ILE A 160 6.68 14.07 -19.13
CA ILE A 160 7.71 15.06 -19.48
C ILE A 160 9.05 14.37 -19.80
N LEU A 161 9.36 13.28 -19.12
CA LEU A 161 10.64 12.57 -19.26
C LEU A 161 10.67 11.60 -20.46
N ARG A 162 9.56 11.37 -21.12
CA ARG A 162 9.44 10.51 -22.29
C ARG A 162 9.55 11.29 -23.59
#